data_19e7ecf7cd138c0703dbb5af5b806794
#
_entry.id   19e7ecf7cd138c0703dbb5af5b806794
#
_cell.length_a   1.000
_cell.length_b   1.000
_cell.length_c   1.000
_cell.angle_alpha   90.00
_cell.angle_beta   90.00
_cell.angle_gamma   90.00
#
_symmetry.space_group_name_H-M   'P 1'
#
loop_
_entity.id
_entity.type
_entity.pdbx_description
1 polymer ?
#
loop_
_entity_poly.entity_id
_entity_poly.type
_entity_poly.pdbx_seq_one_letter_code
_entity_poly.pdbx_strand_id
1 'polypeptide(L)'
;LFRSATGSIVTADERVNQLFHNALWGQYDNFLDVPTDCPQRDERLGWTGDAAIISSTACKNLYMPAFFHHFVHNVGLEEQHFGGSVPFFVPAPKAPDEKDAFWLSHNGDGCAIWSDVATMMPWAVYENYGDVSLLRKEYPVMKTWVERIHQDDLADGGRGLWLRGRQLGDWLALDREDGDTQNPFGATDLAYTATAFYYYSTSLTAKAAKALGLEEDRVKYEALRGTIKAAFLEEYFQEDGSLKIPVTQTACVLSLFFGLYPQGKQEAVLAQLKE
;
A
#
# COMPACT_ATOMS: atom_id res chain seq x y z
N LEU A 1 7.85 -10.18 23.45
CA LEU A 1 8.05 -8.72 23.50
C LEU A 1 7.29 -7.96 22.41
N PHE A 2 7.11 -8.50 21.19
CA PHE A 2 6.36 -7.86 20.12
C PHE A 2 4.84 -7.74 20.37
N ARG A 3 4.33 -8.31 21.47
CA ARG A 3 2.94 -8.20 21.92
C ARG A 3 2.75 -7.25 23.11
N SER A 4 3.76 -6.43 23.41
CA SER A 4 3.62 -5.41 24.45
C SER A 4 2.69 -4.31 23.94
N ALA A 5 1.61 -4.04 24.68
CA ALA A 5 0.70 -2.96 24.36
C ALA A 5 1.40 -1.60 24.43
N THR A 6 1.22 -0.77 23.42
CA THR A 6 1.77 0.60 23.33
C THR A 6 0.68 1.66 23.40
N GLY A 7 -0.56 1.28 23.10
CA GLY A 7 -1.71 2.17 23.14
C GLY A 7 -2.89 1.58 23.88
N SER A 8 -3.78 2.46 24.32
CA SER A 8 -5.07 2.08 24.90
C SER A 8 -6.10 3.15 24.58
N ILE A 9 -7.35 2.73 24.44
CA ILE A 9 -8.49 3.63 24.25
C ILE A 9 -9.52 3.28 25.30
N VAL A 10 -9.96 4.30 26.06
CA VAL A 10 -11.06 4.20 27.01
C VAL A 10 -12.00 5.37 26.79
N THR A 11 -13.25 5.09 26.51
CA THR A 11 -14.30 6.08 26.25
C THR A 11 -15.50 5.86 27.14
N ALA A 12 -16.44 6.80 27.16
CA ALA A 12 -17.70 6.66 27.88
C ALA A 12 -18.68 5.70 27.15
N ASP A 13 -18.45 5.32 25.90
CA ASP A 13 -19.27 4.36 25.16
C ASP A 13 -18.60 2.98 25.18
N GLU A 14 -19.22 2.06 25.91
CA GLU A 14 -18.73 0.68 26.05
C GLU A 14 -18.65 -0.06 24.70
N ARG A 15 -19.43 0.30 23.70
CA ARG A 15 -19.37 -0.31 22.36
C ARG A 15 -18.07 0.09 21.64
N VAL A 16 -17.60 1.32 21.84
CA VAL A 16 -16.29 1.78 21.30
C VAL A 16 -15.15 1.06 21.99
N ASN A 17 -15.25 0.88 23.32
CA ASN A 17 -14.24 0.13 24.09
C ASN A 17 -14.19 -1.34 23.63
N GLN A 18 -15.37 -1.96 23.43
CA GLN A 18 -15.45 -3.32 22.92
C GLN A 18 -14.90 -3.44 21.47
N LEU A 19 -15.18 -2.47 20.60
CA LEU A 19 -14.63 -2.44 19.24
C LEU A 19 -13.09 -2.41 19.26
N PHE A 20 -12.51 -1.55 20.09
CA PHE A 20 -11.05 -1.48 20.25
C PHE A 20 -10.48 -2.80 20.76
N HIS A 21 -11.12 -3.40 21.77
CA HIS A 21 -10.75 -4.71 22.31
C HIS A 21 -10.76 -5.79 21.22
N ASN A 22 -11.81 -5.85 20.40
CA ASN A 22 -11.93 -6.82 19.31
C ASN A 22 -10.84 -6.60 18.24
N ALA A 23 -10.57 -5.35 17.86
CA ALA A 23 -9.51 -5.02 16.91
C ALA A 23 -8.12 -5.45 17.42
N LEU A 24 -7.86 -5.25 18.72
CA LEU A 24 -6.61 -5.68 19.35
C LEU A 24 -6.47 -7.21 19.35
N TRP A 25 -7.54 -7.94 19.67
CA TRP A 25 -7.54 -9.40 19.60
C TRP A 25 -7.39 -9.91 18.16
N GLY A 26 -8.03 -9.29 17.18
CA GLY A 26 -7.82 -9.59 15.77
C GLY A 26 -6.34 -9.46 15.38
N GLN A 27 -5.64 -8.43 15.87
CA GLN A 27 -4.21 -8.28 15.67
C GLN A 27 -3.39 -9.39 16.37
N TYR A 28 -3.74 -9.78 17.59
CA TYR A 28 -3.07 -10.88 18.30
C TYR A 28 -3.22 -12.23 17.59
N ASP A 29 -4.41 -12.50 17.05
CA ASP A 29 -4.74 -13.77 16.41
C ASP A 29 -4.06 -13.93 15.04
N ASN A 30 -3.83 -12.80 14.35
CA ASN A 30 -3.21 -12.79 13.03
C ASN A 30 -1.68 -12.59 13.06
N PHE A 31 -1.13 -11.93 14.07
CA PHE A 31 0.29 -11.60 14.11
C PHE A 31 1.07 -12.63 14.93
N LEU A 32 1.31 -13.81 14.37
CA LEU A 32 2.05 -14.90 15.02
C LEU A 32 3.51 -14.95 14.56
N ASP A 33 3.74 -15.22 13.28
CA ASP A 33 5.06 -15.24 12.62
C ASP A 33 5.09 -14.23 11.48
N VAL A 34 4.04 -14.22 10.67
CA VAL A 34 3.78 -13.21 9.65
C VAL A 34 2.42 -12.56 9.92
N PRO A 35 2.15 -11.34 9.40
CA PRO A 35 0.83 -10.75 9.50
C PRO A 35 -0.12 -11.45 8.52
N THR A 36 -0.94 -12.38 9.02
CA THR A 36 -1.94 -13.07 8.23
C THR A 36 -3.22 -12.25 8.11
N ASP A 37 -4.00 -12.50 7.07
CA ASP A 37 -5.28 -11.82 6.81
C ASP A 37 -6.41 -12.32 7.73
N CYS A 38 -6.47 -13.62 7.99
CA CYS A 38 -7.55 -14.23 8.74
C CYS A 38 -7.12 -15.48 9.52
N PRO A 39 -7.48 -15.59 10.83
CA PRO A 39 -7.11 -16.74 11.65
C PRO A 39 -8.14 -17.87 11.61
N GLN A 40 -9.38 -17.62 11.11
CA GLN A 40 -10.55 -18.47 11.30
C GLN A 40 -10.79 -19.50 10.20
N ARG A 41 -10.03 -19.45 9.09
CA ARG A 41 -10.20 -20.36 7.94
C ARG A 41 -8.86 -20.91 7.47
N ASP A 42 -8.87 -21.90 6.60
CA ASP A 42 -7.68 -22.56 6.04
C ASP A 42 -7.04 -21.75 4.91
N GLU A 43 -6.68 -20.51 5.19
CA GLU A 43 -5.92 -19.63 4.31
C GLU A 43 -4.62 -19.22 5.00
N ARG A 44 -4.66 -18.27 5.93
CA ARG A 44 -3.54 -17.86 6.81
C ARG A 44 -2.28 -17.46 6.04
N LEU A 45 -2.46 -16.79 4.92
CA LEU A 45 -1.38 -16.25 4.13
C LEU A 45 -0.96 -14.88 4.66
N GLY A 46 0.30 -14.53 4.52
CA GLY A 46 0.81 -13.20 4.85
C GLY A 46 0.51 -12.18 3.76
N TRP A 47 -0.78 -11.87 3.56
CA TRP A 47 -1.24 -10.93 2.55
C TRP A 47 -0.63 -9.53 2.77
N THR A 48 0.12 -9.10 1.78
CA THR A 48 0.93 -7.87 1.87
C THR A 48 0.07 -6.61 1.87
N GLY A 49 -1.08 -6.62 1.20
CA GLY A 49 -2.04 -5.51 1.22
C GLY A 49 -2.61 -5.26 2.60
N ASP A 50 -3.09 -6.31 3.26
CA ASP A 50 -3.59 -6.27 4.63
C ASP A 50 -2.51 -5.78 5.59
N ALA A 51 -1.31 -6.33 5.46
CA ALA A 51 -0.15 -5.94 6.26
C ALA A 51 0.24 -4.46 6.06
N ALA A 52 0.21 -3.97 4.81
CA ALA A 52 0.52 -2.58 4.49
C ALA A 52 -0.45 -1.60 5.16
N ILE A 53 -1.76 -1.85 5.00
CA ILE A 53 -2.81 -0.96 5.49
C ILE A 53 -2.86 -0.93 7.02
N ILE A 54 -2.75 -2.09 7.69
CA ILE A 54 -2.80 -2.15 9.16
C ILE A 54 -1.52 -1.63 9.84
N SER A 55 -0.38 -1.53 9.13
CA SER A 55 0.95 -1.33 9.72
C SER A 55 1.02 -0.15 10.69
N SER A 56 0.50 1.02 10.33
CA SER A 56 0.52 2.20 11.20
C SER A 56 -0.38 2.03 12.44
N THR A 57 -1.55 1.43 12.29
CA THR A 57 -2.46 1.12 13.41
C THR A 57 -1.84 0.08 14.34
N ALA A 58 -1.25 -0.96 13.77
CA ALA A 58 -0.59 -2.01 14.52
C ALA A 58 0.55 -1.47 15.41
N CYS A 59 1.33 -0.51 14.89
CA CYS A 59 2.38 0.17 15.65
C CYS A 59 1.85 0.97 16.84
N LYS A 60 0.62 1.50 16.75
CA LYS A 60 -0.02 2.23 17.85
C LYS A 60 -0.58 1.29 18.92
N ASN A 61 -1.04 0.12 18.52
CA ASN A 61 -1.61 -0.88 19.42
C ASN A 61 -0.53 -1.65 20.19
N LEU A 62 0.49 -2.13 19.47
CA LEU A 62 1.53 -3.00 20.00
C LEU A 62 2.92 -2.51 19.59
N TYR A 63 3.95 -2.94 20.35
CA TYR A 63 5.35 -2.68 20.00
C TYR A 63 5.78 -3.61 18.87
N MET A 64 5.83 -3.09 17.64
CA MET A 64 5.95 -3.86 16.40
C MET A 64 7.34 -3.91 15.73
N PRO A 65 8.39 -3.14 16.11
CA PRO A 65 9.60 -3.02 15.30
C PRO A 65 10.24 -4.36 14.93
N ALA A 66 10.40 -5.27 15.88
CA ALA A 66 11.03 -6.57 15.63
C ALA A 66 10.18 -7.45 14.69
N PHE A 67 8.86 -7.45 14.89
CA PHE A 67 7.94 -8.25 14.07
C PHE A 67 7.89 -7.74 12.64
N PHE A 68 7.72 -6.44 12.45
CA PHE A 68 7.68 -5.86 11.11
C PHE A 68 9.04 -5.89 10.42
N HIS A 69 10.13 -5.72 11.15
CA HIS A 69 11.45 -5.91 10.57
C HIS A 69 11.66 -7.34 10.03
N HIS A 70 11.22 -8.35 10.79
CA HIS A 70 11.24 -9.73 10.31
C HIS A 70 10.41 -9.89 9.03
N PHE A 71 9.21 -9.35 9.00
CA PHE A 71 8.34 -9.45 7.83
C PHE A 71 8.91 -8.68 6.62
N VAL A 72 9.41 -7.46 6.79
CA VAL A 72 10.04 -6.68 5.70
C VAL A 72 11.30 -7.38 5.19
N HIS A 73 12.07 -8.05 6.08
CA HIS A 73 13.18 -8.88 5.64
C HIS A 73 12.72 -10.02 4.72
N ASN A 74 11.63 -10.70 5.07
CA ASN A 74 11.05 -11.75 4.22
C ASN A 74 10.52 -11.17 2.90
N VAL A 75 9.86 -9.99 2.93
CA VAL A 75 9.48 -9.25 1.72
C VAL A 75 10.68 -9.00 0.81
N GLY A 76 11.81 -8.55 1.37
CA GLY A 76 13.03 -8.30 0.60
C GLY A 76 13.66 -9.56 -0.01
N LEU A 77 13.54 -10.72 0.66
CA LEU A 77 13.99 -12.00 0.09
C LEU A 77 13.13 -12.42 -1.10
N GLU A 78 11.82 -12.32 -0.95
CA GLU A 78 10.89 -12.62 -2.04
C GLU A 78 11.00 -11.61 -3.20
N GLU A 79 11.17 -10.33 -2.90
CA GLU A 79 11.44 -9.29 -3.89
C GLU A 79 12.65 -9.65 -4.77
N GLN A 80 13.75 -10.11 -4.17
CA GLN A 80 14.93 -10.60 -4.91
C GLN A 80 14.60 -11.82 -5.76
N HIS A 81 13.82 -12.76 -5.21
CA HIS A 81 13.40 -13.97 -5.93
C HIS A 81 12.55 -13.64 -7.17
N PHE A 82 11.67 -12.64 -7.07
CA PHE A 82 10.77 -12.20 -8.14
C PHE A 82 11.33 -11.02 -8.97
N GLY A 83 12.66 -10.82 -9.00
CA GLY A 83 13.30 -9.83 -9.86
C GLY A 83 12.91 -8.38 -9.55
N GLY A 84 12.74 -8.05 -8.28
CA GLY A 84 12.37 -6.72 -7.80
C GLY A 84 10.87 -6.52 -7.59
N SER A 85 10.06 -7.51 -7.92
CA SER A 85 8.62 -7.48 -7.66
C SER A 85 8.29 -8.03 -6.27
N VAL A 86 7.34 -7.40 -5.59
CA VAL A 86 6.86 -7.84 -4.29
C VAL A 86 5.58 -8.66 -4.46
N PRO A 87 5.55 -9.91 -3.98
CA PRO A 87 4.37 -10.78 -4.13
C PRO A 87 3.17 -10.32 -3.30
N PHE A 88 1.99 -10.83 -3.64
CA PHE A 88 0.73 -10.51 -2.94
C PHE A 88 0.69 -11.04 -1.51
N PHE A 89 1.40 -12.11 -1.24
CA PHE A 89 1.58 -12.66 0.10
C PHE A 89 2.99 -13.22 0.30
N VAL A 90 3.50 -13.10 1.51
CA VAL A 90 4.86 -13.45 1.93
C VAL A 90 4.80 -14.28 3.21
N PRO A 91 5.52 -15.43 3.29
CA PRO A 91 6.32 -16.00 2.21
C PRO A 91 5.46 -16.55 1.06
N ALA A 92 6.04 -16.60 -0.13
CA ALA A 92 5.41 -17.18 -1.32
C ALA A 92 5.56 -18.71 -1.29
N PRO A 93 4.49 -19.48 -1.03
CA PRO A 93 4.59 -20.92 -1.09
C PRO A 93 4.84 -21.37 -2.53
N LYS A 94 5.58 -22.47 -2.70
CA LYS A 94 5.68 -23.12 -4.01
C LYS A 94 4.28 -23.57 -4.43
N ALA A 95 3.88 -23.22 -5.66
CA ALA A 95 2.61 -23.68 -6.20
C ALA A 95 2.54 -25.24 -6.11
N PRO A 96 1.56 -25.81 -5.42
CA PRO A 96 1.21 -27.21 -5.66
C PRO A 96 0.73 -27.32 -7.11
N ASP A 97 0.81 -28.50 -7.71
CA ASP A 97 0.51 -28.74 -9.12
C ASP A 97 -0.62 -27.88 -9.69
N GLU A 98 -0.38 -27.29 -10.81
CA GLU A 98 -1.05 -26.29 -11.67
C GLU A 98 -2.58 -26.03 -11.57
N LYS A 99 -3.34 -26.77 -10.80
CA LYS A 99 -4.81 -26.72 -10.85
C LYS A 99 -5.50 -25.77 -9.84
N ASP A 100 -4.83 -25.39 -8.76
CA ASP A 100 -5.47 -24.58 -7.68
C ASP A 100 -4.89 -23.17 -7.58
N ALA A 101 -4.24 -22.67 -8.62
CA ALA A 101 -3.13 -21.77 -8.38
C ALA A 101 -3.22 -20.43 -9.09
N PHE A 102 -4.42 -19.88 -9.36
CA PHE A 102 -4.48 -18.52 -9.93
C PHE A 102 -3.67 -17.53 -9.08
N TRP A 103 -3.91 -17.47 -7.78
CA TRP A 103 -3.17 -16.60 -6.87
C TRP A 103 -1.71 -17.00 -6.72
N LEU A 104 -1.42 -18.30 -6.67
CA LEU A 104 -0.06 -18.78 -6.52
C LEU A 104 0.78 -18.57 -7.79
N SER A 105 0.21 -18.78 -8.98
CA SER A 105 0.92 -18.59 -10.25
C SER A 105 1.17 -17.11 -10.58
N HIS A 106 0.38 -16.19 -10.02
CA HIS A 106 0.49 -14.74 -10.24
C HIS A 106 1.02 -14.00 -9.02
N ASN A 107 1.39 -14.70 -7.96
CA ASN A 107 1.83 -14.06 -6.71
C ASN A 107 3.01 -13.11 -6.92
N GLY A 108 3.90 -13.42 -7.85
CA GLY A 108 5.07 -12.60 -8.16
C GLY A 108 4.83 -11.43 -9.12
N ASP A 109 3.61 -11.21 -9.61
CA ASP A 109 3.34 -10.12 -10.55
C ASP A 109 3.51 -8.74 -9.90
N GLY A 110 3.17 -8.64 -8.62
CA GLY A 110 3.15 -7.38 -7.89
C GLY A 110 1.96 -6.48 -8.29
N CYS A 111 1.44 -5.71 -7.35
CA CYS A 111 0.40 -4.71 -7.66
C CYS A 111 0.37 -3.59 -6.63
N ALA A 112 -0.28 -2.51 -7.00
CA ALA A 112 -0.55 -1.39 -6.10
C ALA A 112 -1.29 -1.86 -4.83
N ILE A 113 -1.06 -1.18 -3.73
CA ILE A 113 -1.56 -1.42 -2.38
C ILE A 113 -0.85 -2.61 -1.72
N TRP A 114 -0.92 -3.81 -2.32
CA TRP A 114 -0.30 -5.02 -1.76
C TRP A 114 1.22 -4.90 -1.71
N SER A 115 1.84 -4.73 -2.85
CA SER A 115 3.30 -4.67 -2.97
C SER A 115 3.90 -3.41 -2.36
N ASP A 116 3.09 -2.38 -2.15
CA ASP A 116 3.50 -1.15 -1.47
C ASP A 116 3.81 -1.36 0.03
N VAL A 117 3.57 -2.56 0.57
CA VAL A 117 4.07 -2.96 1.87
C VAL A 117 5.57 -2.70 2.00
N ALA A 118 6.32 -2.86 0.91
CA ALA A 118 7.76 -2.59 0.82
C ALA A 118 8.15 -1.16 1.21
N THR A 119 7.26 -0.20 1.02
CA THR A 119 7.49 1.22 1.38
C THR A 119 6.67 1.66 2.58
N MET A 120 5.43 1.20 2.67
CA MET A 120 4.48 1.63 3.70
C MET A 120 4.87 1.13 5.09
N MET A 121 5.24 -0.14 5.21
CA MET A 121 5.56 -0.73 6.51
C MET A 121 6.86 -0.20 7.11
N PRO A 122 8.01 -0.11 6.39
CA PRO A 122 9.22 0.56 6.91
C PRO A 122 8.97 2.00 7.35
N TRP A 123 8.19 2.74 6.55
CA TRP A 123 7.88 4.12 6.90
C TRP A 123 6.98 4.21 8.13
N ALA A 124 5.96 3.35 8.26
CA ALA A 124 5.10 3.29 9.44
C ALA A 124 5.88 2.98 10.71
N VAL A 125 6.85 2.07 10.67
CA VAL A 125 7.75 1.76 11.79
C VAL A 125 8.59 2.98 12.15
N TYR A 126 9.21 3.62 11.15
CA TYR A 126 10.03 4.81 11.39
C TYR A 126 9.20 5.98 11.97
N GLU A 127 8.01 6.23 11.42
CA GLU A 127 7.14 7.33 11.85
C GLU A 127 6.65 7.15 13.29
N ASN A 128 6.42 5.92 13.73
CA ASN A 128 5.94 5.63 15.08
C ASN A 128 7.07 5.51 16.13
N TYR A 129 8.27 5.07 15.73
CA TYR A 129 9.34 4.77 16.69
C TYR A 129 10.63 5.58 16.49
N GLY A 130 10.79 6.27 15.36
CA GLY A 130 11.99 7.08 15.07
C GLY A 130 13.27 6.27 14.86
N ASP A 131 13.19 4.95 14.63
CA ASP A 131 14.37 4.10 14.49
C ASP A 131 15.02 4.23 13.11
N VAL A 132 15.99 5.15 13.02
CA VAL A 132 16.79 5.40 11.81
C VAL A 132 17.62 4.17 11.42
N SER A 133 18.06 3.37 12.39
CA SER A 133 18.91 2.21 12.11
C SER A 133 18.10 1.12 11.40
N LEU A 134 16.86 0.94 11.82
CA LEU A 134 15.93 0.00 11.21
C LEU A 134 15.52 0.47 9.82
N LEU A 135 15.13 1.74 9.69
CA LEU A 135 14.82 2.33 8.39
C LEU A 135 15.97 2.16 7.38
N ARG A 136 17.22 2.33 7.83
CA ARG A 136 18.41 2.14 6.97
C ARG A 136 18.55 0.71 6.47
N LYS A 137 18.22 -0.28 7.30
CA LYS A 137 18.26 -1.71 6.90
C LYS A 137 17.18 -2.05 5.88
N GLU A 138 16.01 -1.42 6.00
CA GLU A 138 14.83 -1.68 5.17
C GLU A 138 14.79 -0.81 3.89
N TYR A 139 15.54 0.27 3.85
CA TYR A 139 15.58 1.20 2.72
C TYR A 139 15.85 0.55 1.35
N PRO A 140 16.76 -0.45 1.22
CA PRO A 140 16.96 -1.15 -0.06
C PRO A 140 15.68 -1.79 -0.61
N VAL A 141 14.82 -2.36 0.23
CA VAL A 141 13.53 -2.96 -0.17
C VAL A 141 12.60 -1.86 -0.71
N MET A 142 12.50 -0.73 0.00
CA MET A 142 11.72 0.43 -0.47
C MET A 142 12.16 0.89 -1.86
N LYS A 143 13.48 0.98 -2.04
CA LYS A 143 14.10 1.44 -3.29
C LYS A 143 13.83 0.48 -4.43
N THR A 144 14.06 -0.80 -4.22
CA THR A 144 13.89 -1.84 -5.26
C THR A 144 12.46 -1.85 -5.78
N TRP A 145 11.46 -1.77 -4.89
CA TRP A 145 10.07 -1.72 -5.30
C TRP A 145 9.73 -0.50 -6.18
N VAL A 146 10.15 0.70 -5.77
CA VAL A 146 9.91 1.92 -6.57
C VAL A 146 10.63 1.86 -7.92
N GLU A 147 11.87 1.35 -7.95
CA GLU A 147 12.60 1.15 -9.21
C GLU A 147 11.91 0.13 -10.12
N ARG A 148 11.31 -0.92 -9.56
CA ARG A 148 10.55 -1.89 -10.33
C ARG A 148 9.34 -1.25 -11.02
N ILE A 149 8.53 -0.47 -10.28
CA ILE A 149 7.41 0.26 -10.88
C ILE A 149 7.91 1.25 -11.95
N HIS A 150 9.01 1.93 -11.67
CA HIS A 150 9.60 2.87 -12.63
C HIS A 150 10.07 2.19 -13.92
N GLN A 151 10.61 0.97 -13.85
CA GLN A 151 10.95 0.19 -15.03
C GLN A 151 9.70 -0.20 -15.84
N ASP A 152 8.61 -0.54 -15.18
CA ASP A 152 7.33 -0.81 -15.85
C ASP A 152 6.79 0.43 -16.57
N ASP A 153 6.85 1.62 -15.93
CA ASP A 153 6.51 2.90 -16.54
C ASP A 153 7.40 3.20 -17.77
N LEU A 154 8.72 3.05 -17.65
CA LEU A 154 9.64 3.25 -18.76
C LEU A 154 9.36 2.30 -19.95
N ALA A 155 9.00 1.07 -19.67
CA ALA A 155 8.64 0.09 -20.69
C ALA A 155 7.31 0.43 -21.41
N ASP A 156 6.47 1.30 -20.82
CA ASP A 156 5.25 1.87 -21.39
C ASP A 156 5.46 3.29 -21.94
N GLY A 157 6.69 3.71 -22.11
CA GLY A 157 7.06 4.99 -22.73
C GLY A 157 7.44 6.09 -21.74
N GLY A 158 7.53 5.80 -20.43
CA GLY A 158 8.04 6.74 -19.42
C GLY A 158 7.14 7.95 -19.18
N ARG A 159 5.84 7.74 -19.19
CA ARG A 159 4.84 8.81 -19.05
C ARG A 159 4.65 9.28 -17.60
N GLY A 160 5.20 8.58 -16.61
CA GLY A 160 4.93 8.78 -15.20
C GLY A 160 3.61 8.14 -14.73
N LEU A 161 3.12 7.15 -15.47
CA LEU A 161 1.90 6.40 -15.18
C LEU A 161 2.22 4.92 -15.04
N TRP A 162 1.58 4.22 -14.09
CA TRP A 162 1.72 2.78 -13.97
C TRP A 162 0.52 2.07 -14.59
N LEU A 163 0.70 1.63 -15.84
CA LEU A 163 -0.35 1.07 -16.68
C LEU A 163 -0.24 -0.45 -16.85
N ARG A 164 0.91 -1.03 -16.43
CA ARG A 164 1.21 -2.46 -16.56
C ARG A 164 0.87 -3.26 -15.32
N GLY A 165 0.91 -4.59 -15.53
CA GLY A 165 0.77 -5.58 -14.48
C GLY A 165 -0.68 -5.86 -14.12
N ARG A 166 -0.84 -6.79 -13.20
CA ARG A 166 -2.13 -7.15 -12.63
C ARG A 166 -2.42 -6.20 -11.48
N GLN A 167 -3.47 -5.42 -11.63
CA GLN A 167 -3.93 -4.53 -10.57
C GLN A 167 -5.21 -5.09 -9.95
N LEU A 168 -5.34 -4.98 -8.64
CA LEU A 168 -6.52 -5.42 -7.90
C LEU A 168 -7.45 -4.24 -7.58
N GLY A 169 -6.94 -3.01 -7.66
CA GLY A 169 -7.72 -1.78 -7.49
C GLY A 169 -8.41 -1.71 -6.14
N ASP A 170 -9.64 -1.27 -6.16
CA ASP A 170 -10.50 -1.15 -4.99
C ASP A 170 -11.18 -2.50 -4.70
N TRP A 171 -10.40 -3.44 -4.16
CA TRP A 171 -10.78 -4.82 -3.94
C TRP A 171 -12.01 -4.94 -3.04
N LEU A 172 -13.03 -5.66 -3.51
CA LEU A 172 -14.29 -5.90 -2.82
C LEU A 172 -15.14 -4.65 -2.55
N ALA A 173 -14.88 -3.52 -3.20
CA ALA A 173 -15.81 -2.41 -3.18
C ALA A 173 -17.11 -2.81 -3.91
N LEU A 174 -18.25 -2.50 -3.29
CA LEU A 174 -19.59 -2.88 -3.79
C LEU A 174 -20.24 -1.69 -4.52
N ASP A 175 -19.46 -0.92 -5.24
CA ASP A 175 -19.86 0.34 -5.87
C ASP A 175 -20.05 0.23 -7.40
N ARG A 176 -20.10 -0.99 -7.94
CA ARG A 176 -20.31 -1.22 -9.37
C ARG A 176 -21.78 -1.10 -9.75
N GLU A 177 -22.04 -0.32 -10.78
CA GLU A 177 -23.41 -0.10 -11.32
C GLU A 177 -23.90 -1.26 -12.20
N ASP A 178 -23.01 -2.09 -12.74
CA ASP A 178 -23.36 -3.22 -13.62
C ASP A 178 -24.05 -4.38 -12.90
N GLY A 179 -24.13 -4.34 -11.57
CA GLY A 179 -24.79 -5.35 -10.75
C GLY A 179 -24.04 -6.70 -10.71
N ASP A 180 -22.81 -6.77 -11.24
CA ASP A 180 -21.98 -7.97 -11.17
C ASP A 180 -21.37 -8.13 -9.77
N THR A 181 -22.08 -8.84 -8.92
CA THR A 181 -21.65 -9.15 -7.54
C THR A 181 -20.56 -10.22 -7.48
N GLN A 182 -20.19 -10.83 -8.59
CA GLN A 182 -19.10 -11.83 -8.66
C GLN A 182 -17.77 -11.20 -9.03
N ASN A 183 -17.79 -9.97 -9.56
CA ASN A 183 -16.57 -9.24 -9.86
C ASN A 183 -16.02 -8.61 -8.58
N PRO A 184 -14.83 -8.99 -8.11
CA PRO A 184 -14.26 -8.48 -6.87
C PRO A 184 -13.66 -7.06 -7.00
N PHE A 185 -13.52 -6.55 -8.21
CA PHE A 185 -12.96 -5.21 -8.46
C PHE A 185 -14.06 -4.15 -8.32
N GLY A 186 -13.78 -3.08 -7.57
CA GLY A 186 -14.65 -1.92 -7.48
C GLY A 186 -14.72 -1.13 -8.78
N ALA A 187 -15.50 -0.05 -8.78
CA ALA A 187 -15.70 0.81 -9.94
C ALA A 187 -14.52 1.77 -10.21
N THR A 188 -13.61 1.93 -9.27
CA THR A 188 -12.45 2.82 -9.42
C THR A 188 -11.49 2.29 -10.49
N ASP A 189 -11.05 3.19 -11.39
CA ASP A 189 -10.10 2.85 -12.46
C ASP A 189 -8.81 2.24 -11.88
N LEU A 190 -8.38 1.10 -12.44
CA LEU A 190 -7.23 0.35 -11.94
C LEU A 190 -5.91 1.09 -12.13
N ALA A 191 -5.72 1.75 -13.28
CA ALA A 191 -4.50 2.50 -13.58
C ALA A 191 -4.42 3.78 -12.74
N TYR A 192 -5.55 4.41 -12.45
CA TYR A 192 -5.66 5.51 -11.51
C TYR A 192 -5.14 5.11 -10.12
N THR A 193 -5.67 4.01 -9.59
CA THR A 193 -5.27 3.48 -8.29
C THR A 193 -3.77 3.12 -8.28
N ALA A 194 -3.32 2.39 -9.31
CA ALA A 194 -1.92 2.00 -9.45
C ALA A 194 -0.98 3.22 -9.49
N THR A 195 -1.31 4.23 -10.29
CA THR A 195 -0.48 5.43 -10.40
C THR A 195 -0.49 6.27 -9.13
N ALA A 196 -1.63 6.33 -8.41
CA ALA A 196 -1.70 6.99 -7.11
C ALA A 196 -0.76 6.33 -6.09
N PHE A 197 -0.67 5.00 -6.06
CA PHE A 197 0.25 4.27 -5.18
C PHE A 197 1.70 4.32 -5.67
N TYR A 198 1.95 4.37 -6.97
CA TYR A 198 3.29 4.68 -7.50
C TYR A 198 3.80 6.03 -6.97
N TYR A 199 2.96 7.07 -7.00
CA TYR A 199 3.28 8.37 -6.41
C TYR A 199 3.52 8.25 -4.90
N TYR A 200 2.68 7.51 -4.19
CA TYR A 200 2.78 7.39 -2.73
C TYR A 200 4.04 6.65 -2.31
N SER A 201 4.34 5.48 -2.90
CA SER A 201 5.57 4.72 -2.63
C SER A 201 6.83 5.52 -2.97
N THR A 202 6.83 6.24 -4.10
CA THR A 202 7.92 7.16 -4.44
C THR A 202 8.07 8.27 -3.40
N SER A 203 6.97 8.81 -2.90
CA SER A 203 6.97 9.84 -1.86
C SER A 203 7.54 9.34 -0.53
N LEU A 204 7.20 8.11 -0.13
CA LEU A 204 7.72 7.48 1.09
C LEU A 204 9.22 7.19 0.96
N THR A 205 9.67 6.72 -0.19
CA THR A 205 11.08 6.46 -0.47
C THR A 205 11.91 7.75 -0.46
N ALA A 206 11.37 8.85 -1.02
CA ALA A 206 12.01 10.17 -0.94
C ALA A 206 12.12 10.68 0.51
N LYS A 207 11.06 10.50 1.31
CA LYS A 207 11.06 10.85 2.74
C LYS A 207 12.08 10.01 3.52
N ALA A 208 12.16 8.71 3.25
CA ALA A 208 13.13 7.81 3.86
C ALA A 208 14.56 8.20 3.49
N ALA A 209 14.84 8.50 2.21
CA ALA A 209 16.13 9.00 1.76
C ALA A 209 16.54 10.28 2.50
N LYS A 210 15.60 11.22 2.67
CA LYS A 210 15.82 12.45 3.45
C LYS A 210 16.15 12.14 4.91
N ALA A 211 15.39 11.27 5.57
CA ALA A 211 15.61 10.89 6.97
C ALA A 211 16.97 10.18 7.17
N LEU A 212 17.43 9.46 6.16
CA LEU A 212 18.71 8.75 6.17
C LEU A 212 19.92 9.60 5.72
N GLY A 213 19.70 10.83 5.24
CA GLY A 213 20.74 11.71 4.69
C GLY A 213 21.28 11.26 3.33
N LEU A 214 20.51 10.50 2.56
CA LEU A 214 20.87 10.01 1.22
C LEU A 214 20.44 11.04 0.16
N GLU A 215 21.26 12.08 0.00
CA GLU A 215 20.86 13.26 -0.77
C GLU A 215 20.64 12.98 -2.27
N GLU A 216 21.45 12.14 -2.89
CA GLU A 216 21.29 11.75 -4.30
C GLU A 216 19.94 11.04 -4.54
N ASP A 217 19.63 10.07 -3.69
CA ASP A 217 18.36 9.34 -3.76
C ASP A 217 17.16 10.28 -3.45
N ARG A 218 17.31 11.18 -2.48
CA ARG A 218 16.29 12.18 -2.17
C ARG A 218 15.93 13.01 -3.40
N VAL A 219 16.94 13.59 -4.06
CA VAL A 219 16.75 14.41 -5.27
C VAL A 219 16.14 13.59 -6.40
N LYS A 220 16.60 12.36 -6.61
CA LYS A 220 16.07 11.42 -7.62
C LYS A 220 14.57 11.16 -7.40
N TYR A 221 14.19 10.74 -6.19
CA TYR A 221 12.78 10.35 -5.93
C TYR A 221 11.85 11.55 -5.78
N GLU A 222 12.34 12.72 -5.35
CA GLU A 222 11.55 13.96 -5.40
C GLU A 222 11.25 14.39 -6.84
N ALA A 223 12.23 14.25 -7.74
CA ALA A 223 12.02 14.53 -9.17
C ALA A 223 11.03 13.54 -9.80
N LEU A 224 11.22 12.25 -9.57
CA LEU A 224 10.32 11.20 -10.06
C LEU A 224 8.89 11.42 -9.55
N ARG A 225 8.73 11.70 -8.26
CA ARG A 225 7.43 12.05 -7.67
C ARG A 225 6.77 13.24 -8.37
N GLY A 226 7.56 14.26 -8.71
CA GLY A 226 7.07 15.43 -9.47
C GLY A 226 6.54 15.05 -10.85
N THR A 227 7.27 14.19 -11.57
CA THR A 227 6.86 13.66 -12.87
C THR A 227 5.55 12.86 -12.77
N ILE A 228 5.46 11.92 -11.82
CA ILE A 228 4.26 11.12 -11.60
C ILE A 228 3.05 12.03 -11.28
N LYS A 229 3.22 13.01 -10.40
CA LYS A 229 2.14 13.93 -10.05
C LYS A 229 1.66 14.72 -11.26
N ALA A 230 2.56 15.26 -12.07
CA ALA A 230 2.20 16.01 -13.26
C ALA A 230 1.41 15.14 -14.24
N ALA A 231 1.88 13.94 -14.53
CA ALA A 231 1.22 12.97 -15.40
C ALA A 231 -0.16 12.55 -14.85
N PHE A 232 -0.26 12.29 -13.55
CA PHE A 232 -1.52 11.94 -12.91
C PHE A 232 -2.56 13.03 -13.02
N LEU A 233 -2.17 14.30 -12.82
CA LEU A 233 -3.08 15.42 -12.94
C LEU A 233 -3.52 15.64 -14.39
N GLU A 234 -2.61 15.50 -15.34
CA GLU A 234 -2.91 15.60 -16.78
C GLU A 234 -3.87 14.49 -17.23
N GLU A 235 -3.65 13.26 -16.83
CA GLU A 235 -4.45 12.10 -17.24
C GLU A 235 -5.85 12.11 -16.62
N TYR A 236 -5.96 12.42 -15.33
CA TYR A 236 -7.16 12.12 -14.55
C TYR A 236 -7.99 13.34 -14.12
N PHE A 237 -7.51 14.56 -14.32
CA PHE A 237 -8.22 15.76 -13.88
C PHE A 237 -8.52 16.76 -14.99
N GLN A 238 -9.69 17.39 -14.91
CA GLN A 238 -10.01 18.61 -15.65
C GLN A 238 -9.41 19.83 -14.94
N GLU A 239 -9.34 20.95 -15.62
CA GLU A 239 -8.83 22.22 -15.05
C GLU A 239 -9.64 22.73 -13.85
N ASP A 240 -10.93 22.43 -13.82
CA ASP A 240 -11.84 22.80 -12.74
C ASP A 240 -11.70 21.92 -11.49
N GLY A 241 -10.94 20.82 -11.55
CA GLY A 241 -10.71 19.87 -10.49
C GLY A 241 -11.69 18.69 -10.49
N SER A 242 -12.52 18.56 -11.50
CA SER A 242 -13.34 17.35 -11.69
C SER A 242 -12.50 16.20 -12.25
N LEU A 243 -12.88 14.96 -11.89
CA LEU A 243 -12.26 13.75 -12.39
C LEU A 243 -12.68 13.48 -13.84
N LYS A 244 -11.75 12.98 -14.65
CA LYS A 244 -11.99 12.49 -16.03
C LYS A 244 -12.43 11.03 -16.07
N ILE A 245 -12.41 10.36 -14.95
CA ILE A 245 -12.85 8.97 -14.73
C ILE A 245 -14.17 8.98 -13.93
N PRO A 246 -14.90 7.86 -13.85
CA PRO A 246 -16.05 7.75 -12.96
C PRO A 246 -15.69 8.17 -11.53
N VAL A 247 -16.53 9.02 -10.95
CA VAL A 247 -16.33 9.49 -9.57
C VAL A 247 -16.69 8.35 -8.62
N THR A 248 -15.71 7.92 -7.83
CA THR A 248 -15.90 6.94 -6.76
C THR A 248 -15.38 7.53 -5.45
N GLN A 249 -15.89 7.01 -4.34
CA GLN A 249 -15.39 7.41 -3.02
C GLN A 249 -13.86 7.21 -2.93
N THR A 250 -13.36 6.06 -3.40
CA THR A 250 -11.95 5.72 -3.39
C THR A 250 -11.12 6.69 -4.22
N ALA A 251 -11.56 7.04 -5.43
CA ALA A 251 -10.83 8.01 -6.26
C ALA A 251 -10.69 9.37 -5.57
N CYS A 252 -11.77 9.88 -4.98
CA CYS A 252 -11.74 11.15 -4.25
C CYS A 252 -10.85 11.07 -3.00
N VAL A 253 -10.96 10.00 -2.21
CA VAL A 253 -10.17 9.81 -0.98
C VAL A 253 -8.69 9.69 -1.29
N LEU A 254 -8.27 8.91 -2.28
CA LEU A 254 -6.86 8.78 -2.68
C LEU A 254 -6.30 10.13 -3.14
N SER A 255 -7.05 10.87 -3.95
CA SER A 255 -6.64 12.21 -4.38
C SER A 255 -6.44 13.16 -3.22
N LEU A 256 -7.39 13.21 -2.29
CA LEU A 256 -7.31 14.10 -1.11
C LEU A 256 -6.17 13.68 -0.18
N PHE A 257 -6.04 12.39 0.12
CA PHE A 257 -5.05 11.88 1.06
C PHE A 257 -3.61 12.03 0.55
N PHE A 258 -3.37 11.77 -0.74
CA PHE A 258 -2.04 11.89 -1.32
C PHE A 258 -1.71 13.30 -1.84
N GLY A 259 -2.68 14.22 -1.85
CA GLY A 259 -2.52 15.55 -2.43
C GLY A 259 -2.37 15.53 -3.96
N LEU A 260 -3.05 14.58 -4.61
CA LEU A 260 -3.09 14.38 -6.05
C LEU A 260 -4.34 15.06 -6.65
N TYR A 261 -4.35 16.39 -6.62
CA TYR A 261 -5.38 17.23 -7.23
C TYR A 261 -4.75 18.53 -7.75
N PRO A 262 -5.36 19.21 -8.73
CA PRO A 262 -4.85 20.47 -9.25
C PRO A 262 -4.76 21.55 -8.16
N GLN A 263 -3.79 22.42 -8.28
CA GLN A 263 -3.56 23.49 -7.27
C GLN A 263 -4.82 24.31 -7.03
N GLY A 264 -5.20 24.45 -5.77
CA GLY A 264 -6.37 25.22 -5.35
C GLY A 264 -7.72 24.52 -5.60
N LYS A 265 -7.73 23.22 -6.02
CA LYS A 265 -8.96 22.47 -6.35
C LYS A 265 -9.37 21.42 -5.30
N GLN A 266 -8.81 21.49 -4.10
CA GLN A 266 -9.15 20.56 -3.01
C GLN A 266 -10.65 20.52 -2.73
N GLU A 267 -11.29 21.68 -2.65
CA GLU A 267 -12.74 21.79 -2.40
C GLU A 267 -13.60 21.19 -3.52
N ALA A 268 -13.12 21.26 -4.78
CA ALA A 268 -13.82 20.63 -5.90
C ALA A 268 -13.80 19.09 -5.78
N VAL A 269 -12.68 18.49 -5.37
CA VAL A 269 -12.60 17.06 -5.11
C VAL A 269 -13.42 16.66 -3.88
N LEU A 270 -13.40 17.49 -2.83
CA LEU A 270 -14.22 17.25 -1.63
C LEU A 270 -15.73 17.35 -1.92
N ALA A 271 -16.15 18.21 -2.85
CA ALA A 271 -17.53 18.29 -3.30
C ALA A 271 -17.97 17.00 -3.99
N GLN A 272 -17.14 16.48 -4.92
CA GLN A 272 -17.40 15.19 -5.59
C GLN A 272 -17.47 14.00 -4.61
N LEU A 273 -16.70 14.03 -3.51
CA LEU A 273 -16.78 12.99 -2.48
C LEU A 273 -18.10 13.01 -1.70
N LYS A 274 -18.79 14.15 -1.64
CA LYS A 274 -20.04 14.33 -0.87
C LYS A 274 -21.30 14.03 -1.68
N GLU A 275 -21.19 13.96 -2.98
CA GLU A 275 -22.27 13.58 -3.90
C GLU A 275 -22.46 12.06 -3.97
#